data_eff02c609431949407dacfbb39e3aed6
#
_entry.id   eff02c609431949407dacfbb39e3aed6
#
_cell.length_a   1.000
_cell.length_b   1.000
_cell.length_c   1.000
_cell.angle_alpha   90.00
_cell.angle_beta   90.00
_cell.angle_gamma   90.00
#
_symmetry.space_group_name_H-M   'P 1'
#
loop_
_entity.id
_entity.type
_entity.pdbx_description
1 polymer ?
#
loop_
_entity_poly.entity_id
_entity_poly.type
_entity_poly.pdbx_seq_one_letter_code
_entity_poly.pdbx_strand_id
1 'polypeptide(L)'
;MNYTRQLKKGDNGSDVRYMKDCLFELGYYAPRIKKISSNTFGNDTVRAVKKYQKANKDINGKQLDNDGIIGPLTWSAIKRDIEANSKPYYSRVLKKGMNGSDVRYMKDCLFALNYYEASIKNISNSTFGSNTEDAVILFQKSNKDKNGKQLDDDGKIGPLTWNAVEREFKAGRKYEAPSKPKISLDHLTHISPAHRDAIAKDLAEVSELRQKIVLEILEYACDASYKKEPRGMYQLGANLYNNDLKLNYADKAETERLAKRNPEYFDGGRKEWMLKRIEEDPKIPVSDCSGMEVGYLREHKLVGATFDTTANGLCGNNYSKAINKSELMPADWVGKSGHIGTYVGGGLVVEFYGGAYGCQLTELDNRCGYDFLDKRFKKGSAWTKYRRPKYY
;
A
#
# COMPACT_ATOMS: atom_id res chain seq x y z
N MET A 1 -9.05 13.95 -32.09
CA MET A 1 -8.97 13.49 -33.50
C MET A 1 -7.62 13.88 -34.08
N ASN A 2 -6.99 13.06 -34.89
CA ASN A 2 -5.69 13.35 -35.51
C ASN A 2 -5.87 13.99 -36.90
N TYR A 3 -4.85 14.75 -37.36
CA TYR A 3 -4.80 15.28 -38.71
C TYR A 3 -4.69 14.15 -39.73
N THR A 4 -5.58 14.14 -40.72
CA THR A 4 -5.61 13.11 -41.77
C THR A 4 -5.53 13.69 -43.18
N ARG A 5 -6.01 14.93 -43.36
CA ARG A 5 -6.00 15.64 -44.64
C ARG A 5 -6.19 17.14 -44.45
N GLN A 6 -5.85 17.92 -45.46
CA GLN A 6 -6.18 19.33 -45.53
C GLN A 6 -7.70 19.53 -45.65
N LEU A 7 -8.24 20.52 -44.91
CA LEU A 7 -9.68 20.85 -44.95
C LEU A 7 -9.89 22.22 -45.55
N LYS A 8 -10.80 22.33 -46.55
CA LYS A 8 -11.11 23.56 -47.28
C LYS A 8 -12.60 23.64 -47.61
N LYS A 9 -13.01 24.79 -48.13
CA LYS A 9 -14.41 25.01 -48.57
C LYS A 9 -14.91 23.88 -49.50
N GLY A 10 -16.08 23.35 -49.16
CA GLY A 10 -16.72 22.24 -49.88
C GLY A 10 -16.48 20.87 -49.23
N ASP A 11 -15.43 20.70 -48.43
CA ASP A 11 -15.17 19.45 -47.75
C ASP A 11 -16.30 19.08 -46.79
N ASN A 12 -16.48 17.77 -46.57
CA ASN A 12 -17.46 17.22 -45.65
C ASN A 12 -16.86 16.03 -44.90
N GLY A 13 -17.22 15.88 -43.62
CA GLY A 13 -16.75 14.74 -42.81
C GLY A 13 -16.76 15.03 -41.31
N SER A 14 -16.44 13.98 -40.55
CA SER A 14 -16.29 14.07 -39.07
C SER A 14 -15.11 14.93 -38.68
N ASP A 15 -14.05 14.96 -39.49
CA ASP A 15 -12.86 15.81 -39.31
C ASP A 15 -13.21 17.30 -39.48
N VAL A 16 -14.04 17.63 -40.49
CA VAL A 16 -14.59 18.99 -40.69
C VAL A 16 -15.46 19.37 -39.52
N ARG A 17 -16.34 18.48 -39.06
CA ARG A 17 -17.19 18.72 -37.90
C ARG A 17 -16.39 19.02 -36.66
N TYR A 18 -15.40 18.22 -36.39
CA TYR A 18 -14.52 18.38 -35.23
C TYR A 18 -13.84 19.76 -35.22
N MET A 19 -13.25 20.17 -36.34
CA MET A 19 -12.57 21.48 -36.39
C MET A 19 -13.57 22.66 -36.33
N LYS A 20 -14.78 22.49 -36.85
CA LYS A 20 -15.84 23.51 -36.69
C LYS A 20 -16.26 23.64 -35.22
N ASP A 21 -16.42 22.55 -34.50
CA ASP A 21 -16.77 22.57 -33.09
C ASP A 21 -15.63 23.22 -32.27
N CYS A 22 -14.36 22.91 -32.54
CA CYS A 22 -13.19 23.57 -31.93
C CYS A 22 -13.19 25.08 -32.15
N LEU A 23 -13.34 25.53 -33.42
CA LEU A 23 -13.37 26.98 -33.73
C LEU A 23 -14.58 27.71 -33.14
N PHE A 24 -15.71 26.98 -32.97
CA PHE A 24 -16.91 27.52 -32.33
C PHE A 24 -16.63 27.71 -30.83
N GLU A 25 -16.07 26.73 -30.16
CA GLU A 25 -15.69 26.78 -28.74
C GLU A 25 -14.65 27.88 -28.45
N LEU A 26 -13.69 28.05 -29.38
CA LEU A 26 -12.68 29.13 -29.31
C LEU A 26 -13.26 30.52 -29.66
N GLY A 27 -14.55 30.64 -29.99
CA GLY A 27 -15.24 31.90 -30.23
C GLY A 27 -14.95 32.58 -31.57
N TYR A 28 -14.45 31.84 -32.58
CA TYR A 28 -14.10 32.40 -33.90
C TYR A 28 -15.28 32.50 -34.87
N TYR A 29 -16.40 31.84 -34.54
CA TYR A 29 -17.63 32.02 -35.32
C TYR A 29 -18.33 33.35 -34.98
N ALA A 30 -19.09 33.87 -35.96
CA ALA A 30 -19.88 35.09 -35.73
C ALA A 30 -20.96 34.86 -34.64
N PRO A 31 -21.30 35.87 -33.84
CA PRO A 31 -22.27 35.74 -32.71
C PRO A 31 -23.66 35.23 -33.11
N ARG A 32 -24.04 35.39 -34.36
CA ARG A 32 -25.29 34.85 -34.93
C ARG A 32 -25.32 33.33 -35.01
N ILE A 33 -24.17 32.68 -35.06
CA ILE A 33 -24.04 31.21 -35.12
C ILE A 33 -24.14 30.70 -33.68
N LYS A 34 -25.25 30.12 -33.30
CA LYS A 34 -25.54 29.66 -31.94
C LYS A 34 -25.13 28.18 -31.72
N LYS A 35 -24.98 27.42 -32.79
CA LYS A 35 -24.49 26.02 -32.77
C LYS A 35 -23.95 25.60 -34.12
N ILE A 36 -23.08 24.63 -34.12
CA ILE A 36 -22.64 23.95 -35.35
C ILE A 36 -23.64 22.85 -35.68
N SER A 37 -24.26 22.93 -36.91
CA SER A 37 -25.35 22.05 -37.30
C SER A 37 -25.02 21.11 -38.47
N SER A 38 -23.86 21.29 -39.15
CA SER A 38 -23.49 20.49 -40.32
C SER A 38 -22.03 20.07 -40.31
N ASN A 39 -21.71 19.03 -41.07
CA ASN A 39 -20.34 18.53 -41.25
C ASN A 39 -19.65 19.16 -42.49
N THR A 40 -20.28 20.13 -43.15
CA THR A 40 -19.76 20.77 -44.38
C THR A 40 -18.93 21.99 -44.03
N PHE A 41 -17.76 22.15 -44.66
CA PHE A 41 -16.90 23.32 -44.57
C PHE A 41 -17.46 24.46 -45.44
N GLY A 42 -18.37 25.24 -44.88
CA GLY A 42 -19.07 26.33 -45.56
C GLY A 42 -18.35 27.69 -45.46
N ASN A 43 -18.97 28.74 -46.01
CA ASN A 43 -18.42 30.09 -45.99
C ASN A 43 -18.19 30.65 -44.56
N ASP A 44 -19.08 30.31 -43.62
CA ASP A 44 -18.90 30.72 -42.21
C ASP A 44 -17.67 30.05 -41.58
N THR A 45 -17.38 28.79 -41.97
CA THR A 45 -16.18 28.09 -41.53
C THR A 45 -14.93 28.72 -42.14
N VAL A 46 -14.92 29.06 -43.43
CA VAL A 46 -13.81 29.81 -44.06
C VAL A 46 -13.53 31.11 -43.30
N ARG A 47 -14.57 31.88 -42.94
CA ARG A 47 -14.42 33.13 -42.17
C ARG A 47 -13.86 32.88 -40.76
N ALA A 48 -14.32 31.86 -40.08
CA ALA A 48 -13.84 31.48 -38.78
C ALA A 48 -12.34 31.07 -38.82
N VAL A 49 -11.96 30.24 -39.82
CA VAL A 49 -10.57 29.82 -40.03
C VAL A 49 -9.68 31.02 -40.29
N LYS A 50 -10.04 31.90 -41.22
CA LYS A 50 -9.26 33.13 -41.52
C LYS A 50 -9.12 34.03 -40.31
N LYS A 51 -10.18 34.19 -39.50
CA LYS A 51 -10.13 34.96 -38.28
C LYS A 51 -9.17 34.32 -37.26
N TYR A 52 -9.20 32.98 -37.16
CA TYR A 52 -8.28 32.24 -36.28
C TYR A 52 -6.84 32.40 -36.77
N GLN A 53 -6.55 32.16 -38.03
CA GLN A 53 -5.22 32.23 -38.63
C GLN A 53 -4.60 33.63 -38.48
N LYS A 54 -5.39 34.69 -38.65
CA LYS A 54 -4.95 36.07 -38.49
C LYS A 54 -4.55 36.38 -37.01
N ALA A 55 -5.21 35.77 -36.06
CA ALA A 55 -5.02 36.04 -34.62
C ALA A 55 -3.94 35.17 -33.99
N ASN A 56 -3.55 34.05 -34.62
CA ASN A 56 -2.73 33.02 -33.98
C ASN A 56 -1.50 32.64 -34.79
N LYS A 57 -0.50 32.12 -34.07
CA LYS A 57 0.76 31.61 -34.60
C LYS A 57 0.77 30.06 -34.60
N ASP A 58 1.59 29.47 -35.45
CA ASP A 58 1.87 28.04 -35.45
C ASP A 58 2.66 27.60 -34.19
N ILE A 59 2.96 26.32 -34.11
CA ILE A 59 3.71 25.72 -32.99
C ILE A 59 5.17 26.27 -32.90
N ASN A 60 5.70 26.80 -33.99
CA ASN A 60 7.04 27.38 -34.07
C ASN A 60 7.07 28.91 -33.84
N GLY A 61 5.91 29.49 -33.54
CA GLY A 61 5.75 30.92 -33.28
C GLY A 61 5.66 31.79 -34.57
N LYS A 62 5.57 31.15 -35.76
CA LYS A 62 5.39 31.87 -37.06
C LYS A 62 3.89 32.15 -37.27
N GLN A 63 3.58 33.30 -37.85
CA GLN A 63 2.21 33.66 -38.20
C GLN A 63 1.60 32.63 -39.16
N LEU A 64 0.39 32.17 -38.88
CA LEU A 64 -0.33 31.26 -39.75
C LEU A 64 -0.75 31.96 -41.06
N ASP A 65 -0.72 31.22 -42.18
CA ASP A 65 -1.19 31.73 -43.47
C ASP A 65 -2.69 31.95 -43.42
N ASN A 66 -3.13 33.18 -43.78
CA ASN A 66 -4.54 33.60 -43.70
C ASN A 66 -5.30 33.19 -44.99
N ASP A 67 -5.26 31.91 -45.35
CA ASP A 67 -5.84 31.36 -46.56
C ASP A 67 -7.28 30.79 -46.37
N GLY A 68 -7.67 30.53 -45.13
CA GLY A 68 -8.97 29.92 -44.79
C GLY A 68 -8.98 28.41 -44.95
N ILE A 69 -7.80 27.79 -45.04
CA ILE A 69 -7.58 26.34 -45.15
C ILE A 69 -7.01 25.81 -43.85
N ILE A 70 -7.50 24.66 -43.39
CA ILE A 70 -6.92 23.99 -42.24
C ILE A 70 -5.92 22.95 -42.71
N GLY A 71 -4.66 23.38 -42.86
CA GLY A 71 -3.52 22.50 -43.08
C GLY A 71 -2.94 22.00 -41.75
N PRO A 72 -1.81 21.24 -41.76
CA PRO A 72 -1.25 20.63 -40.57
C PRO A 72 -0.84 21.66 -39.48
N LEU A 73 -0.33 22.83 -39.85
CA LEU A 73 0.05 23.86 -38.88
C LEU A 73 -1.20 24.51 -38.26
N THR A 74 -2.22 24.85 -39.06
CA THR A 74 -3.48 25.39 -38.56
C THR A 74 -4.21 24.36 -37.70
N TRP A 75 -4.24 23.09 -38.10
CA TRP A 75 -4.80 22.00 -37.29
C TRP A 75 -4.17 21.88 -35.93
N SER A 76 -2.81 21.82 -35.88
CA SER A 76 -2.05 21.69 -34.64
C SER A 76 -2.20 22.92 -33.73
N ALA A 77 -2.31 24.12 -34.30
CA ALA A 77 -2.55 25.34 -33.54
C ALA A 77 -3.96 25.35 -32.91
N ILE A 78 -5.01 25.03 -33.70
CA ILE A 78 -6.38 24.93 -33.18
C ILE A 78 -6.46 23.87 -32.07
N LYS A 79 -5.82 22.73 -32.26
CA LYS A 79 -5.79 21.64 -31.28
C LYS A 79 -5.10 22.08 -30.00
N ARG A 80 -3.94 22.73 -30.08
CA ARG A 80 -3.23 23.31 -28.92
C ARG A 80 -4.14 24.28 -28.15
N ASP A 81 -4.81 25.17 -28.85
CA ASP A 81 -5.61 26.23 -28.21
C ASP A 81 -6.90 25.68 -27.60
N ILE A 82 -7.51 24.65 -28.19
CA ILE A 82 -8.64 23.92 -27.59
C ILE A 82 -8.19 23.16 -26.32
N GLU A 83 -7.05 22.50 -26.37
CA GLU A 83 -6.49 21.83 -25.20
C GLU A 83 -6.16 22.82 -24.07
N ALA A 84 -5.66 24.00 -24.43
CA ALA A 84 -5.41 25.08 -23.47
C ALA A 84 -6.71 25.70 -22.88
N ASN A 85 -7.76 25.84 -23.71
CA ASN A 85 -9.07 26.35 -23.28
C ASN A 85 -9.92 25.30 -22.54
N SER A 86 -9.76 24.02 -22.87
CA SER A 86 -10.41 22.91 -22.15
C SER A 86 -9.79 22.64 -20.79
N LYS A 87 -8.64 23.29 -20.50
CA LYS A 87 -8.02 23.21 -19.18
C LYS A 87 -8.89 23.93 -18.14
N PRO A 88 -9.44 23.22 -17.17
CA PRO A 88 -10.19 23.87 -16.11
C PRO A 88 -9.32 24.89 -15.37
N TYR A 89 -9.89 26.06 -15.08
CA TYR A 89 -9.28 27.04 -14.18
C TYR A 89 -9.87 26.87 -12.79
N TYR A 90 -9.12 27.33 -11.78
CA TYR A 90 -9.63 27.35 -10.42
C TYR A 90 -10.89 28.21 -10.32
N SER A 91 -12.01 27.61 -9.95
CA SER A 91 -13.30 28.29 -9.78
C SER A 91 -13.95 28.05 -8.41
N ARG A 92 -13.53 27.00 -7.72
CA ARG A 92 -14.07 26.57 -6.42
C ARG A 92 -13.09 25.68 -5.68
N VAL A 93 -13.22 25.60 -4.35
CA VAL A 93 -12.48 24.63 -3.55
C VAL A 93 -12.99 23.23 -3.87
N LEU A 94 -12.08 22.31 -4.23
CA LEU A 94 -12.40 20.91 -4.47
C LEU A 94 -12.14 20.09 -3.20
N LYS A 95 -13.09 19.22 -2.87
CA LYS A 95 -13.01 18.33 -1.70
C LYS A 95 -13.76 17.03 -1.93
N LYS A 96 -13.56 16.06 -1.04
CA LYS A 96 -14.24 14.76 -1.08
C LYS A 96 -15.74 14.87 -1.29
N GLY A 97 -16.27 14.02 -2.16
CA GLY A 97 -17.66 13.97 -2.59
C GLY A 97 -17.99 14.85 -3.80
N MET A 98 -17.11 15.77 -4.19
CA MET A 98 -17.34 16.63 -5.37
C MET A 98 -17.06 15.88 -6.68
N ASN A 99 -17.68 16.41 -7.77
CA ASN A 99 -17.58 15.86 -9.12
C ASN A 99 -17.46 17.02 -10.13
N GLY A 100 -16.74 16.80 -11.23
CA GLY A 100 -16.62 17.77 -12.32
C GLY A 100 -15.35 17.59 -13.15
N SER A 101 -15.27 18.37 -14.26
CA SER A 101 -14.07 18.42 -15.12
C SER A 101 -12.86 18.99 -14.40
N ASP A 102 -13.06 19.93 -13.49
CA ASP A 102 -12.07 20.50 -12.60
C ASP A 102 -11.48 19.46 -11.63
N VAL A 103 -12.32 18.60 -11.05
CA VAL A 103 -11.89 17.45 -10.22
C VAL A 103 -11.09 16.49 -11.08
N ARG A 104 -11.59 16.13 -12.27
CA ARG A 104 -10.90 15.20 -13.19
C ARG A 104 -9.52 15.71 -13.54
N TYR A 105 -9.41 16.98 -13.91
CA TYR A 105 -8.12 17.58 -14.27
C TYR A 105 -7.10 17.52 -13.15
N MET A 106 -7.49 17.87 -11.92
CA MET A 106 -6.57 17.80 -10.77
C MET A 106 -6.15 16.37 -10.45
N LYS A 107 -7.08 15.41 -10.56
CA LYS A 107 -6.76 13.98 -10.40
C LYS A 107 -5.73 13.51 -11.43
N ASP A 108 -5.91 13.87 -12.69
CA ASP A 108 -4.98 13.51 -13.76
C ASP A 108 -3.58 14.14 -13.52
N CYS A 109 -3.52 15.40 -13.06
CA CYS A 109 -2.26 16.04 -12.69
C CYS A 109 -1.57 15.31 -11.53
N LEU A 110 -2.27 15.05 -10.43
CA LEU A 110 -1.73 14.36 -9.26
C LEU A 110 -1.29 12.93 -9.58
N PHE A 111 -2.03 12.24 -10.45
CA PHE A 111 -1.66 10.90 -10.92
C PHE A 111 -0.38 10.93 -11.76
N ALA A 112 -0.29 11.85 -12.72
CA ALA A 112 0.90 12.03 -13.54
C ALA A 112 2.14 12.43 -12.72
N LEU A 113 1.94 13.10 -11.58
CA LEU A 113 2.96 13.48 -10.62
C LEU A 113 3.29 12.38 -9.58
N ASN A 114 2.72 11.18 -9.67
CA ASN A 114 2.93 10.03 -8.77
C ASN A 114 2.44 10.23 -7.32
N TYR A 115 1.42 11.06 -7.08
CA TYR A 115 0.86 11.25 -5.73
C TYR A 115 -0.20 10.23 -5.35
N TYR A 116 -0.61 9.35 -6.25
CA TYR A 116 -1.49 8.22 -5.93
C TYR A 116 -0.68 6.99 -5.54
N GLU A 117 -1.26 6.15 -4.69
CA GLU A 117 -0.65 4.86 -4.34
C GLU A 117 -0.35 4.02 -5.59
N ALA A 118 0.77 3.28 -5.56
CA ALA A 118 1.22 2.45 -6.66
C ALA A 118 0.21 1.35 -7.10
N SER A 119 -0.71 0.97 -6.22
CA SER A 119 -1.82 0.05 -6.50
C SER A 119 -2.86 0.64 -7.47
N ILE A 120 -2.96 1.98 -7.56
CA ILE A 120 -3.91 2.68 -8.42
C ILE A 120 -3.31 2.84 -9.81
N LYS A 121 -3.75 2.01 -10.75
CA LYS A 121 -3.20 1.96 -12.12
C LYS A 121 -3.84 2.94 -13.08
N ASN A 122 -5.01 3.47 -12.78
CA ASN A 122 -5.69 4.47 -13.59
C ASN A 122 -6.65 5.34 -12.78
N ILE A 123 -7.00 6.48 -13.36
CA ILE A 123 -8.04 7.39 -12.84
C ILE A 123 -9.28 7.22 -13.73
N SER A 124 -10.33 6.56 -13.21
CA SER A 124 -11.48 6.12 -14.03
C SER A 124 -12.68 7.09 -14.06
N ASN A 125 -12.76 8.05 -13.12
CA ASN A 125 -13.93 8.92 -12.98
C ASN A 125 -13.57 10.35 -12.56
N SER A 126 -14.58 11.24 -12.55
CA SER A 126 -14.47 12.66 -12.19
C SER A 126 -14.80 12.92 -10.72
N THR A 127 -14.95 11.90 -9.86
CA THR A 127 -15.33 12.06 -8.46
C THR A 127 -14.10 12.19 -7.57
N PHE A 128 -14.13 13.15 -6.66
CA PHE A 128 -13.14 13.33 -5.61
C PHE A 128 -13.41 12.32 -4.48
N GLY A 129 -12.80 11.14 -4.57
CA GLY A 129 -12.91 10.05 -3.59
C GLY A 129 -11.83 10.10 -2.50
N SER A 130 -11.81 9.11 -1.61
CA SER A 130 -10.81 8.99 -0.54
C SER A 130 -9.38 8.96 -1.09
N ASN A 131 -9.10 8.12 -2.09
CA ASN A 131 -7.77 8.05 -2.71
C ASN A 131 -7.31 9.39 -3.30
N THR A 132 -8.24 10.24 -3.73
CA THR A 132 -7.91 11.59 -4.22
C THR A 132 -7.60 12.53 -3.05
N GLU A 133 -8.34 12.41 -1.95
CA GLU A 133 -8.08 13.14 -0.71
C GLU A 133 -6.68 12.81 -0.17
N ASP A 134 -6.33 11.52 -0.11
CA ASP A 134 -5.01 11.05 0.33
C ASP A 134 -3.88 11.57 -0.57
N ALA A 135 -4.08 11.52 -1.90
CA ALA A 135 -3.13 12.07 -2.86
C ALA A 135 -2.94 13.59 -2.70
N VAL A 136 -4.01 14.34 -2.40
CA VAL A 136 -3.96 15.77 -2.13
C VAL A 136 -3.21 16.07 -0.83
N ILE A 137 -3.51 15.35 0.25
CA ILE A 137 -2.80 15.48 1.54
C ILE A 137 -1.30 15.22 1.35
N LEU A 138 -0.95 14.14 0.63
CA LEU A 138 0.45 13.82 0.34
C LEU A 138 1.12 14.93 -0.48
N PHE A 139 0.42 15.46 -1.50
CA PHE A 139 0.91 16.60 -2.28
C PHE A 139 1.15 17.82 -1.40
N GLN A 140 0.19 18.17 -0.55
CA GLN A 140 0.26 19.32 0.34
C GLN A 140 1.42 19.22 1.32
N LYS A 141 1.65 18.04 1.93
CA LYS A 141 2.78 17.77 2.83
C LYS A 141 4.14 17.89 2.13
N SER A 142 4.20 17.56 0.85
CA SER A 142 5.45 17.50 0.08
C SER A 142 5.78 18.80 -0.65
N ASN A 143 4.86 19.78 -0.70
CA ASN A 143 5.00 20.97 -1.53
C ASN A 143 4.67 22.27 -0.79
N LYS A 144 5.23 23.34 -1.30
CA LYS A 144 5.05 24.71 -0.81
C LYS A 144 4.27 25.55 -1.82
N ASP A 145 3.66 26.63 -1.36
CA ASP A 145 3.06 27.64 -2.23
C ASP A 145 4.13 28.42 -3.02
N LYS A 146 3.71 29.38 -3.83
CA LYS A 146 4.62 30.24 -4.63
C LYS A 146 5.55 31.13 -3.79
N ASN A 147 5.24 31.34 -2.52
CA ASN A 147 6.01 32.18 -1.59
C ASN A 147 6.91 31.33 -0.68
N GLY A 148 6.96 30.01 -0.87
CA GLY A 148 7.77 29.10 -0.08
C GLY A 148 7.11 28.68 1.25
N LYS A 149 5.85 29.05 1.53
CA LYS A 149 5.12 28.60 2.71
C LYS A 149 4.55 27.21 2.48
N GLN A 150 4.61 26.36 3.51
CA GLN A 150 4.01 25.02 3.49
C GLN A 150 2.52 25.11 3.21
N LEU A 151 2.01 24.26 2.31
CA LEU A 151 0.57 24.12 2.07
C LEU A 151 -0.11 23.49 3.28
N ASP A 152 -1.35 23.90 3.55
CA ASP A 152 -2.19 23.30 4.57
C ASP A 152 -2.60 21.87 4.09
N ASP A 153 -2.33 20.82 4.88
CA ASP A 153 -2.59 19.42 4.53
C ASP A 153 -4.01 18.97 4.88
N ASP A 154 -4.99 19.80 4.49
CA ASP A 154 -6.42 19.63 4.79
C ASP A 154 -7.17 18.72 3.79
N GLY A 155 -6.47 18.17 2.80
CA GLY A 155 -7.05 17.30 1.76
C GLY A 155 -7.93 18.02 0.75
N LYS A 156 -7.96 19.38 0.76
CA LYS A 156 -8.76 20.16 -0.18
C LYS A 156 -7.89 20.91 -1.19
N ILE A 157 -8.37 21.04 -2.40
CA ILE A 157 -7.69 21.81 -3.43
C ILE A 157 -8.28 23.23 -3.45
N GLY A 158 -7.68 24.09 -2.64
CA GLY A 158 -7.90 25.55 -2.67
C GLY A 158 -7.01 26.23 -3.72
N PRO A 159 -7.02 27.57 -3.82
CA PRO A 159 -6.26 28.29 -4.84
C PRO A 159 -4.75 28.10 -4.73
N LEU A 160 -4.21 27.99 -3.53
CA LEU A 160 -2.77 27.77 -3.33
C LEU A 160 -2.37 26.35 -3.77
N THR A 161 -3.14 25.32 -3.37
CA THR A 161 -2.92 23.94 -3.77
C THR A 161 -3.09 23.76 -5.28
N TRP A 162 -4.13 24.35 -5.88
CA TRP A 162 -4.35 24.31 -7.32
C TRP A 162 -3.13 24.84 -8.09
N ASN A 163 -2.68 26.06 -7.76
CA ASN A 163 -1.54 26.68 -8.41
C ASN A 163 -0.23 25.88 -8.22
N ALA A 164 -0.06 25.27 -7.05
CA ALA A 164 1.10 24.42 -6.79
C ALA A 164 1.06 23.15 -7.64
N VAL A 165 -0.08 22.44 -7.70
CA VAL A 165 -0.24 21.25 -8.57
C VAL A 165 0.07 21.58 -10.02
N GLU A 166 -0.47 22.68 -10.54
CA GLU A 166 -0.20 23.10 -11.90
C GLU A 166 1.27 23.45 -12.15
N ARG A 167 1.91 24.12 -11.20
CA ARG A 167 3.34 24.46 -11.29
C ARG A 167 4.19 23.19 -11.37
N GLU A 168 3.97 22.23 -10.48
CA GLU A 168 4.71 20.96 -10.46
C GLU A 168 4.43 20.12 -11.72
N PHE A 169 3.17 20.09 -12.15
CA PHE A 169 2.77 19.36 -13.36
C PHE A 169 3.44 19.94 -14.62
N LYS A 170 3.46 21.28 -14.77
CA LYS A 170 4.18 21.95 -15.88
C LYS A 170 5.68 21.73 -15.84
N ALA A 171 6.25 21.64 -14.63
CA ALA A 171 7.68 21.37 -14.44
C ALA A 171 8.03 19.88 -14.60
N GLY A 172 7.05 18.98 -14.69
CA GLY A 172 7.25 17.54 -14.80
C GLY A 172 7.91 16.92 -13.57
N ARG A 173 7.85 17.57 -12.41
CA ARG A 173 8.49 17.10 -11.17
C ARG A 173 7.61 16.05 -10.48
N LYS A 174 7.91 14.79 -10.73
CA LYS A 174 7.22 13.67 -10.10
C LYS A 174 7.59 13.57 -8.61
N TYR A 175 6.61 13.16 -7.81
CA TYR A 175 6.84 12.80 -6.42
C TYR A 175 7.67 11.52 -6.37
N GLU A 176 8.76 11.60 -5.68
CA GLU A 176 9.55 10.45 -5.26
C GLU A 176 9.31 10.27 -3.76
N ALA A 177 8.63 9.19 -3.41
CA ALA A 177 8.46 8.87 -2.00
C ALA A 177 9.85 8.81 -1.35
N PRO A 178 10.06 9.46 -0.19
CA PRO A 178 11.31 9.28 0.54
C PRO A 178 11.56 7.80 0.64
N SER A 179 12.78 7.36 0.30
CA SER A 179 13.16 5.96 0.43
C SER A 179 12.84 5.55 1.86
N LYS A 180 11.94 4.59 2.02
CA LYS A 180 11.66 4.05 3.35
C LYS A 180 13.00 3.64 3.97
N PRO A 181 13.28 3.97 5.23
CA PRO A 181 14.53 3.57 5.84
C PRO A 181 14.67 2.06 5.66
N LYS A 182 15.80 1.63 5.13
CA LYS A 182 16.09 0.21 4.94
C LYS A 182 16.07 -0.44 6.33
N ILE A 183 15.13 -1.35 6.54
CA ILE A 183 15.07 -2.11 7.79
C ILE A 183 16.25 -3.06 7.78
N SER A 184 17.20 -2.87 8.71
CA SER A 184 18.30 -3.81 8.92
C SER A 184 17.91 -4.82 9.99
N LEU A 185 18.05 -6.11 9.67
CA LEU A 185 17.89 -7.23 10.58
C LEU A 185 19.25 -7.85 10.96
N ASP A 186 20.37 -7.12 10.78
CA ASP A 186 21.73 -7.65 10.96
C ASP A 186 22.03 -8.04 12.42
N HIS A 187 21.32 -7.43 13.37
CA HIS A 187 21.39 -7.78 14.80
C HIS A 187 20.81 -9.17 15.09
N LEU A 188 19.90 -9.70 14.26
CA LEU A 188 19.32 -11.03 14.40
C LEU A 188 20.29 -12.12 13.87
N THR A 189 21.47 -12.25 14.50
CA THR A 189 22.55 -13.15 14.04
C THR A 189 22.21 -14.64 14.11
N HIS A 190 21.10 -14.99 14.74
CA HIS A 190 20.55 -16.34 14.84
C HIS A 190 19.62 -16.70 13.65
N ILE A 191 19.26 -15.73 12.83
CA ILE A 191 18.47 -15.92 11.59
C ILE A 191 19.40 -15.83 10.39
N SER A 192 19.20 -16.69 9.40
CA SER A 192 20.04 -16.73 8.19
C SER A 192 20.00 -15.40 7.43
N PRO A 193 21.09 -14.97 6.79
CA PRO A 193 21.09 -13.75 5.98
C PRO A 193 19.98 -13.73 4.93
N ALA A 194 19.75 -14.86 4.24
CA ALA A 194 18.70 -14.96 3.22
C ALA A 194 17.30 -14.74 3.78
N HIS A 195 16.99 -15.29 4.98
CA HIS A 195 15.71 -15.08 5.64
C HIS A 195 15.58 -13.64 6.14
N ARG A 196 16.64 -13.03 6.69
CA ARG A 196 16.66 -11.62 7.10
C ARG A 196 16.35 -10.70 5.93
N ASP A 197 17.00 -10.90 4.78
CA ASP A 197 16.77 -10.07 3.58
C ASP A 197 15.33 -10.22 3.06
N ALA A 198 14.80 -11.44 3.02
CA ALA A 198 13.43 -11.71 2.60
C ALA A 198 12.40 -11.05 3.53
N ILE A 199 12.58 -11.16 4.85
CA ILE A 199 11.72 -10.53 5.85
C ILE A 199 11.81 -9.02 5.77
N ALA A 200 13.02 -8.44 5.72
CA ALA A 200 13.25 -6.99 5.69
C ALA A 200 12.57 -6.32 4.49
N LYS A 201 12.54 -7.00 3.34
CA LYS A 201 11.85 -6.52 2.14
C LYS A 201 10.36 -6.32 2.36
N ASP A 202 9.69 -7.31 2.96
CA ASP A 202 8.24 -7.23 3.20
C ASP A 202 7.91 -6.30 4.38
N LEU A 203 8.78 -6.23 5.39
CA LEU A 203 8.64 -5.31 6.53
C LEU A 203 8.68 -3.84 6.11
N ALA A 204 9.44 -3.49 5.09
CA ALA A 204 9.51 -2.12 4.57
C ALA A 204 8.14 -1.61 4.05
N GLU A 205 7.21 -2.52 3.75
CA GLU A 205 5.90 -2.21 3.17
C GLU A 205 4.76 -2.10 4.19
N VAL A 206 5.02 -2.34 5.48
CA VAL A 206 3.99 -2.34 6.53
C VAL A 206 4.17 -1.20 7.54
N SER A 207 3.15 -0.97 8.38
CA SER A 207 3.17 0.06 9.42
C SER A 207 4.27 -0.20 10.47
N GLU A 208 4.72 0.87 11.16
CA GLU A 208 5.71 0.76 12.24
C GLU A 208 5.28 -0.21 13.36
N LEU A 209 4.00 -0.27 13.67
CA LEU A 209 3.49 -1.20 14.69
C LEU A 209 3.68 -2.66 14.24
N ARG A 210 3.37 -2.98 12.98
CA ARG A 210 3.62 -4.31 12.41
C ARG A 210 5.11 -4.65 12.39
N GLN A 211 5.96 -3.68 12.05
CA GLN A 211 7.41 -3.83 12.10
C GLN A 211 7.87 -4.19 13.52
N LYS A 212 7.43 -3.43 14.54
CA LYS A 212 7.79 -3.68 15.94
C LYS A 212 7.38 -5.07 16.41
N ILE A 213 6.14 -5.49 16.14
CA ILE A 213 5.66 -6.84 16.50
C ILE A 213 6.54 -7.92 15.86
N VAL A 214 6.83 -7.80 14.57
CA VAL A 214 7.65 -8.81 13.86
C VAL A 214 9.08 -8.83 14.39
N LEU A 215 9.70 -7.67 14.58
CA LEU A 215 11.06 -7.57 15.13
C LEU A 215 11.14 -8.23 16.52
N GLU A 216 10.17 -7.98 17.38
CA GLU A 216 10.10 -8.55 18.72
C GLU A 216 10.02 -10.08 18.71
N ILE A 217 9.11 -10.67 17.92
CA ILE A 217 8.95 -12.13 17.92
C ILE A 217 10.11 -12.85 17.23
N LEU A 218 10.82 -12.20 16.31
CA LEU A 218 12.02 -12.75 15.68
C LEU A 218 13.16 -12.97 16.67
N GLU A 219 13.23 -12.21 17.76
CA GLU A 219 14.23 -12.39 18.81
C GLU A 219 14.13 -13.77 19.49
N TYR A 220 12.94 -14.33 19.56
CA TYR A 220 12.65 -15.60 20.22
C TYR A 220 12.63 -16.78 19.26
N ALA A 221 12.65 -16.53 17.94
CA ALA A 221 12.52 -17.56 16.91
C ALA A 221 13.86 -18.28 16.65
N CYS A 222 13.83 -19.60 16.65
CA CYS A 222 14.94 -20.42 16.15
C CYS A 222 14.82 -20.58 14.64
N ASP A 223 15.80 -20.10 13.87
CA ASP A 223 16.01 -20.51 12.48
C ASP A 223 16.82 -21.80 12.45
N ALA A 224 16.16 -22.94 12.59
CA ALA A 224 16.79 -24.24 12.67
C ALA A 224 17.48 -24.69 11.37
N SER A 225 17.19 -24.02 10.23
CA SER A 225 17.91 -24.21 8.97
C SER A 225 19.32 -23.61 9.01
N TYR A 226 19.56 -22.68 9.92
CA TYR A 226 20.81 -21.92 10.07
C TYR A 226 21.52 -22.21 11.40
N LYS A 227 20.81 -21.99 12.55
CA LYS A 227 21.32 -22.25 13.89
C LYS A 227 20.28 -23.04 14.69
N LYS A 228 20.70 -24.16 15.28
CA LYS A 228 19.82 -25.10 16.01
C LYS A 228 19.89 -24.84 17.52
N GLU A 229 19.45 -23.67 17.95
CA GLU A 229 19.41 -23.28 19.37
C GLU A 229 17.97 -22.92 19.75
N PRO A 230 17.35 -23.58 20.75
CA PRO A 230 16.04 -23.18 21.24
C PRO A 230 16.12 -21.83 21.91
N ARG A 231 15.37 -20.84 21.41
CA ARG A 231 15.35 -19.45 21.93
C ARG A 231 14.07 -19.11 22.68
N GLY A 232 13.09 -19.98 22.65
CA GLY A 232 11.86 -19.94 23.42
C GLY A 232 11.30 -21.34 23.52
N MET A 233 10.67 -21.66 24.67
CA MET A 233 10.11 -22.99 24.91
C MET A 233 8.59 -22.99 24.85
N TYR A 234 8.01 -24.06 24.33
CA TYR A 234 6.55 -24.23 24.39
C TYR A 234 6.13 -24.68 25.78
N GLN A 235 5.22 -23.94 26.39
CA GLN A 235 4.58 -24.30 27.65
C GLN A 235 3.08 -24.07 27.56
N LEU A 236 2.30 -25.13 27.73
CA LEU A 236 0.84 -25.10 27.63
C LEU A 236 0.23 -24.07 28.59
N GLY A 237 -0.58 -23.16 28.04
CA GLY A 237 -1.29 -22.11 28.78
C GLY A 237 -0.41 -20.93 29.20
N ALA A 238 0.85 -20.87 28.73
CA ALA A 238 1.70 -19.70 28.97
C ALA A 238 1.48 -18.64 27.89
N ASN A 239 1.43 -17.38 28.30
CA ASN A 239 1.51 -16.23 27.41
C ASN A 239 2.94 -15.67 27.41
N LEU A 240 3.42 -15.19 26.27
CA LEU A 240 4.78 -14.63 26.14
C LEU A 240 5.01 -13.49 27.13
N TYR A 241 4.00 -12.65 27.35
CA TYR A 241 4.00 -11.61 28.40
C TYR A 241 2.91 -11.92 29.43
N ASN A 242 3.27 -11.81 30.73
CA ASN A 242 2.36 -11.98 31.84
C ASN A 242 1.40 -10.77 32.00
N ASN A 243 0.55 -10.81 33.03
CA ASN A 243 -0.41 -9.73 33.27
C ASN A 243 0.24 -8.40 33.70
N ASP A 244 1.49 -8.42 34.16
CA ASP A 244 2.29 -7.23 34.46
C ASP A 244 3.06 -6.69 33.24
N LEU A 245 2.79 -7.23 32.05
CA LEU A 245 3.47 -6.91 30.79
C LEU A 245 4.98 -7.20 30.84
N LYS A 246 5.39 -8.20 31.62
CA LYS A 246 6.76 -8.67 31.68
C LYS A 246 6.90 -9.97 30.92
N LEU A 247 8.02 -10.13 30.23
CA LEU A 247 8.35 -11.35 29.53
C LEU A 247 8.28 -12.56 30.48
N ASN A 248 7.65 -13.62 30.04
CA ASN A 248 7.44 -14.83 30.82
C ASN A 248 8.57 -15.83 30.56
N TYR A 249 9.19 -16.32 31.61
CA TYR A 249 10.32 -17.24 31.53
C TYR A 249 9.92 -18.62 32.05
N ALA A 250 10.58 -19.65 31.52
CA ALA A 250 10.41 -21.00 31.99
C ALA A 250 10.82 -21.16 33.46
N ASP A 251 9.99 -21.89 34.23
CA ASP A 251 10.22 -22.19 35.63
C ASP A 251 10.17 -23.70 35.88
N LYS A 252 11.13 -24.21 36.67
CA LYS A 252 11.22 -25.65 36.99
C LYS A 252 9.99 -26.16 37.74
N ALA A 253 9.57 -25.44 38.77
CA ALA A 253 8.46 -25.89 39.60
C ALA A 253 7.15 -25.90 38.81
N GLU A 254 6.95 -24.87 37.97
CA GLU A 254 5.79 -24.80 37.08
C GLU A 254 5.83 -25.90 36.01
N THR A 255 7.00 -26.19 35.43
CA THR A 255 7.18 -27.30 34.47
C THR A 255 6.84 -28.64 35.10
N GLU A 256 7.29 -28.90 36.33
CA GLU A 256 6.97 -30.12 37.10
C GLU A 256 5.47 -30.20 37.44
N ARG A 257 4.88 -29.06 37.84
CA ARG A 257 3.45 -28.99 38.13
C ARG A 257 2.59 -29.30 36.89
N LEU A 258 2.94 -28.73 35.76
CA LEU A 258 2.24 -28.97 34.49
C LEU A 258 2.43 -30.40 34.01
N ALA A 259 3.62 -31.00 34.17
CA ALA A 259 3.90 -32.40 33.81
C ALA A 259 3.06 -33.39 34.63
N LYS A 260 2.80 -33.09 35.89
CA LYS A 260 1.88 -33.90 36.72
C LYS A 260 0.44 -33.77 36.27
N ARG A 261 0.02 -32.59 35.81
CA ARG A 261 -1.38 -32.29 35.43
C ARG A 261 -1.73 -32.77 34.01
N ASN A 262 -0.75 -32.71 33.09
CA ASN A 262 -0.96 -33.00 31.69
C ASN A 262 0.23 -33.87 31.16
N PRO A 263 0.34 -35.12 31.66
CA PRO A 263 1.51 -35.95 31.37
C PRO A 263 1.71 -36.22 29.88
N GLU A 264 0.65 -36.24 29.07
CA GLU A 264 0.68 -36.46 27.63
C GLU A 264 1.48 -35.39 26.86
N TYR A 265 1.62 -34.17 27.40
CA TYR A 265 2.43 -33.10 26.82
C TYR A 265 3.90 -33.19 27.20
N PHE A 266 4.26 -33.99 28.22
CA PHE A 266 5.61 -34.04 28.83
C PHE A 266 6.27 -35.43 28.74
N ASP A 267 5.60 -36.41 28.15
CA ASP A 267 6.16 -37.75 27.97
C ASP A 267 7.25 -37.78 26.90
N GLY A 268 7.86 -38.98 26.71
CA GLY A 268 8.90 -39.18 25.70
C GLY A 268 10.20 -38.37 25.94
N GLY A 269 10.51 -38.03 27.20
CA GLY A 269 11.73 -37.29 27.58
C GLY A 269 11.59 -35.73 27.48
N ARG A 270 10.41 -35.23 27.17
CA ARG A 270 10.20 -33.77 27.01
C ARG A 270 10.36 -33.02 28.33
N LYS A 271 9.89 -33.58 29.44
CA LYS A 271 10.04 -32.95 30.76
C LYS A 271 11.52 -32.77 31.10
N GLU A 272 12.30 -33.82 30.97
CA GLU A 272 13.74 -33.82 31.25
C GLU A 272 14.48 -32.84 30.32
N TRP A 273 14.11 -32.79 29.05
CA TRP A 273 14.66 -31.84 28.09
C TRP A 273 14.34 -30.38 28.51
N MET A 274 13.10 -30.09 28.92
CA MET A 274 12.68 -28.73 29.38
C MET A 274 13.44 -28.35 30.64
N LEU A 275 13.51 -29.22 31.65
CA LEU A 275 14.22 -28.95 32.91
C LEU A 275 15.72 -28.68 32.65
N LYS A 276 16.35 -29.45 31.78
CA LYS A 276 17.73 -29.21 31.36
C LYS A 276 17.89 -27.86 30.67
N ARG A 277 16.97 -27.47 29.77
CA ARG A 277 17.03 -26.18 29.10
C ARG A 277 16.88 -25.00 30.09
N ILE A 278 16.05 -25.12 31.10
CA ILE A 278 15.90 -24.12 32.16
C ILE A 278 17.20 -23.99 32.99
N GLU A 279 17.92 -25.10 33.19
CA GLU A 279 19.23 -25.05 33.85
C GLU A 279 20.30 -24.33 33.04
N GLU A 280 20.32 -24.58 31.73
CA GLU A 280 21.26 -23.97 30.78
C GLU A 280 20.95 -22.51 30.52
N ASP A 281 19.66 -22.13 30.46
CA ASP A 281 19.17 -20.75 30.28
C ASP A 281 17.97 -20.45 31.18
N PRO A 282 18.19 -19.93 32.38
CA PRO A 282 17.12 -19.59 33.33
C PRO A 282 16.20 -18.44 32.85
N LYS A 283 16.55 -17.76 31.77
CA LYS A 283 15.78 -16.69 31.14
C LYS A 283 15.25 -17.07 29.76
N ILE A 284 15.09 -18.36 29.49
CA ILE A 284 14.47 -18.79 28.24
C ILE A 284 12.98 -18.46 28.26
N PRO A 285 12.46 -17.68 27.28
CA PRO A 285 11.06 -17.29 27.23
C PRO A 285 10.14 -18.49 27.00
N VAL A 286 8.90 -18.40 27.52
CA VAL A 286 7.88 -19.43 27.32
C VAL A 286 6.59 -18.85 26.76
N SER A 287 5.94 -19.63 25.90
CA SER A 287 4.60 -19.37 25.42
C SER A 287 3.93 -20.66 24.95
N ASP A 288 2.61 -20.68 24.88
CA ASP A 288 1.91 -21.61 23.99
C ASP A 288 1.69 -20.97 22.61
N CYS A 289 0.99 -21.69 21.71
CA CYS A 289 0.82 -21.21 20.33
C CYS A 289 0.01 -19.91 20.22
N SER A 290 -0.96 -19.66 21.10
CA SER A 290 -1.77 -18.42 21.13
C SER A 290 -1.20 -17.37 22.06
N GLY A 291 -0.40 -17.79 23.03
CA GLY A 291 0.18 -16.92 24.04
C GLY A 291 1.21 -15.94 23.49
N MET A 292 1.83 -16.23 22.34
CA MET A 292 2.68 -15.27 21.64
C MET A 292 1.86 -14.10 21.11
N GLU A 293 0.79 -14.38 20.38
CA GLU A 293 -0.09 -13.35 19.81
C GLU A 293 -0.82 -12.57 20.90
N VAL A 294 -1.34 -13.24 21.92
CA VAL A 294 -1.93 -12.60 23.10
C VAL A 294 -0.90 -11.72 23.80
N GLY A 295 0.32 -12.21 23.93
CA GLY A 295 1.41 -11.52 24.61
C GLY A 295 1.75 -10.19 23.96
N TYR A 296 2.02 -10.17 22.65
CA TYR A 296 2.38 -8.89 22.01
C TYR A 296 1.16 -7.94 21.88
N LEU A 297 -0.08 -8.46 21.75
CA LEU A 297 -1.26 -7.60 21.81
C LEU A 297 -1.38 -6.88 23.15
N ARG A 298 -1.02 -7.54 24.26
CA ARG A 298 -0.96 -6.95 25.62
C ARG A 298 0.17 -5.94 25.71
N GLU A 299 1.39 -6.31 25.32
CA GLU A 299 2.60 -5.46 25.40
C GLU A 299 2.42 -4.16 24.62
N HIS A 300 1.87 -4.22 23.43
CA HIS A 300 1.56 -3.04 22.62
C HIS A 300 0.27 -2.32 23.02
N LYS A 301 -0.36 -2.73 24.14
CA LYS A 301 -1.59 -2.12 24.69
C LYS A 301 -2.76 -2.07 23.72
N LEU A 302 -2.81 -3.03 22.80
CA LEU A 302 -3.89 -3.18 21.82
C LEU A 302 -5.12 -3.85 22.43
N VAL A 303 -4.92 -4.53 23.56
CA VAL A 303 -5.94 -5.16 24.40
C VAL A 303 -5.63 -4.90 25.88
N GLY A 304 -6.55 -5.23 26.77
CA GLY A 304 -6.29 -5.16 28.23
C GLY A 304 -5.20 -6.15 28.67
N ALA A 305 -4.46 -5.82 29.74
CA ALA A 305 -3.35 -6.63 30.24
C ALA A 305 -3.74 -8.06 30.65
N THR A 306 -5.01 -8.30 30.97
CA THR A 306 -5.56 -9.62 31.35
C THR A 306 -6.28 -10.33 30.19
N PHE A 307 -6.27 -9.72 28.96
CA PHE A 307 -6.88 -10.36 27.79
C PHE A 307 -6.24 -11.70 27.51
N ASP A 308 -7.06 -12.73 27.32
CA ASP A 308 -6.60 -14.07 27.00
C ASP A 308 -7.61 -14.78 26.09
N THR A 309 -7.11 -15.59 25.15
CA THR A 309 -7.95 -16.37 24.25
C THR A 309 -7.14 -17.46 23.54
N THR A 310 -7.83 -18.43 22.98
CA THR A 310 -7.20 -19.56 22.26
C THR A 310 -6.83 -19.21 20.82
N ALA A 311 -6.00 -20.03 20.20
CA ALA A 311 -5.67 -19.97 18.77
C ALA A 311 -6.93 -19.96 17.88
N ASN A 312 -7.94 -20.77 18.20
CA ASN A 312 -9.22 -20.76 17.47
C ASN A 312 -10.00 -19.46 17.70
N GLY A 313 -9.93 -18.89 18.90
CA GLY A 313 -10.53 -17.59 19.22
C GLY A 313 -9.93 -16.47 18.38
N LEU A 314 -8.59 -16.35 18.38
CA LEU A 314 -7.86 -15.35 17.57
C LEU A 314 -8.17 -15.47 16.07
N CYS A 315 -8.24 -16.71 15.55
CA CYS A 315 -8.63 -16.98 14.18
C CYS A 315 -10.13 -16.80 13.90
N GLY A 316 -10.91 -16.43 14.90
CA GLY A 316 -12.36 -16.14 14.78
C GLY A 316 -12.63 -14.70 14.31
N ASN A 317 -13.87 -14.46 13.84
CA ASN A 317 -14.26 -13.16 13.32
C ASN A 317 -14.35 -12.04 14.37
N ASN A 318 -14.30 -12.37 15.67
CA ASN A 318 -14.28 -11.37 16.73
C ASN A 318 -12.98 -10.57 16.73
N TYR A 319 -11.84 -11.23 16.53
CA TYR A 319 -10.50 -10.65 16.69
C TYR A 319 -9.74 -10.44 15.37
N SER A 320 -10.17 -11.12 14.29
CA SER A 320 -9.50 -11.02 13.01
C SER A 320 -10.47 -11.13 11.84
N LYS A 321 -10.04 -10.70 10.65
CA LYS A 321 -10.77 -10.83 9.39
C LYS A 321 -10.11 -11.92 8.55
N ALA A 322 -10.92 -12.79 7.91
CA ALA A 322 -10.39 -13.73 6.91
C ALA A 322 -9.87 -12.97 5.70
N ILE A 323 -8.71 -13.40 5.19
CA ILE A 323 -8.07 -12.90 3.97
C ILE A 323 -7.64 -14.08 3.11
N ASN A 324 -7.30 -13.81 1.85
CA ASN A 324 -6.65 -14.80 1.00
C ASN A 324 -5.16 -14.91 1.35
N LYS A 325 -4.55 -16.05 1.05
CA LYS A 325 -3.10 -16.25 1.26
C LYS A 325 -2.23 -15.21 0.55
N SER A 326 -2.64 -14.79 -0.65
CA SER A 326 -1.95 -13.77 -1.45
C SER A 326 -2.03 -12.35 -0.87
N GLU A 327 -2.88 -12.13 0.13
CA GLU A 327 -3.05 -10.85 0.82
C GLU A 327 -2.24 -10.77 2.13
N LEU A 328 -1.51 -11.84 2.50
CA LEU A 328 -0.68 -11.86 3.71
C LEU A 328 0.35 -10.74 3.69
N MET A 329 0.46 -10.08 4.83
CA MET A 329 1.52 -9.11 5.11
C MET A 329 2.09 -9.35 6.52
N PRO A 330 3.33 -8.93 6.79
CA PRO A 330 3.95 -9.12 8.10
C PRO A 330 3.04 -8.73 9.26
N ALA A 331 3.05 -9.52 10.33
CA ALA A 331 2.15 -9.51 11.49
C ALA A 331 0.70 -9.97 11.23
N ASP A 332 0.34 -10.47 10.05
CA ASP A 332 -0.90 -11.23 9.87
C ASP A 332 -0.77 -12.62 10.51
N TRP A 333 -1.89 -13.20 10.92
CA TRP A 333 -1.93 -14.52 11.53
C TRP A 333 -2.19 -15.63 10.52
N VAL A 334 -1.52 -16.74 10.70
CA VAL A 334 -1.80 -17.99 10.00
C VAL A 334 -2.26 -19.03 11.01
N GLY A 335 -3.30 -19.79 10.70
CA GLY A 335 -3.90 -20.71 11.64
C GLY A 335 -4.32 -22.03 11.03
N LYS A 336 -4.55 -23.00 11.93
CA LYS A 336 -5.24 -24.25 11.70
C LYS A 336 -6.02 -24.61 12.96
N SER A 337 -6.71 -25.74 12.99
CA SER A 337 -7.42 -26.16 14.21
C SER A 337 -6.47 -26.28 15.39
N GLY A 338 -6.73 -25.50 16.46
CA GLY A 338 -5.98 -25.52 17.70
C GLY A 338 -4.56 -24.98 17.63
N HIS A 339 -4.15 -24.30 16.56
CA HIS A 339 -2.81 -23.75 16.44
C HIS A 339 -2.77 -22.48 15.59
N ILE A 340 -1.84 -21.57 15.90
CA ILE A 340 -1.66 -20.28 15.27
C ILE A 340 -0.16 -19.93 15.19
N GLY A 341 0.20 -19.07 14.28
CA GLY A 341 1.51 -18.43 14.16
C GLY A 341 1.37 -17.08 13.47
N THR A 342 2.41 -16.28 13.53
CA THR A 342 2.47 -14.94 12.94
C THR A 342 3.34 -14.97 11.67
N TYR A 343 2.76 -14.54 10.54
CA TYR A 343 3.50 -14.35 9.30
C TYR A 343 4.46 -13.18 9.44
N VAL A 344 5.74 -13.37 9.12
CA VAL A 344 6.79 -12.37 9.32
C VAL A 344 7.33 -11.75 8.03
N GLY A 345 6.80 -12.18 6.87
CA GLY A 345 7.32 -11.81 5.55
C GLY A 345 8.22 -12.90 4.97
N GLY A 346 8.61 -12.74 3.70
CA GLY A 346 9.52 -13.65 3.02
C GLY A 346 9.03 -15.10 2.88
N GLY A 347 7.72 -15.35 3.00
CA GLY A 347 7.17 -16.69 3.03
C GLY A 347 7.41 -17.44 4.35
N LEU A 348 7.67 -16.74 5.45
CA LEU A 348 8.08 -17.30 6.75
C LEU A 348 7.06 -16.99 7.85
N VAL A 349 6.99 -17.87 8.83
CA VAL A 349 6.08 -17.82 9.98
C VAL A 349 6.86 -18.05 11.26
N VAL A 350 6.66 -17.22 12.29
CA VAL A 350 7.09 -17.52 13.66
C VAL A 350 5.94 -18.19 14.40
N GLU A 351 6.21 -19.28 15.07
CA GLU A 351 5.24 -20.03 15.85
C GLU A 351 5.86 -20.65 17.10
N PHE A 352 5.12 -20.70 18.19
CA PHE A 352 5.45 -21.60 19.30
C PHE A 352 4.88 -22.98 19.01
N TYR A 353 5.76 -23.87 18.58
CA TYR A 353 5.41 -25.23 18.16
C TYR A 353 5.45 -26.17 19.37
N GLY A 354 4.36 -26.91 19.59
CA GLY A 354 4.23 -27.79 20.76
C GLY A 354 5.25 -28.93 20.81
N GLY A 355 5.59 -29.38 22.00
CA GLY A 355 6.61 -30.41 22.24
C GLY A 355 8.02 -29.81 22.35
N ALA A 356 9.03 -30.58 21.93
CA ALA A 356 10.43 -30.15 21.99
C ALA A 356 10.88 -29.30 20.80
N TYR A 357 9.97 -28.50 20.24
CA TYR A 357 10.22 -27.61 19.12
C TYR A 357 10.47 -26.17 19.59
N GLY A 358 9.65 -25.67 20.53
CA GLY A 358 9.72 -24.29 21.00
C GLY A 358 9.35 -23.24 19.97
N CYS A 359 9.86 -22.02 20.10
CA CYS A 359 9.65 -20.94 19.17
C CYS A 359 10.51 -21.11 17.92
N GLN A 360 9.90 -21.24 16.76
CA GLN A 360 10.61 -21.49 15.50
C GLN A 360 10.17 -20.59 14.36
N LEU A 361 11.11 -20.34 13.47
CA LEU A 361 10.86 -19.79 12.14
C LEU A 361 10.62 -20.98 11.19
N THR A 362 9.41 -21.05 10.60
CA THR A 362 9.01 -22.12 9.68
C THR A 362 8.56 -21.56 8.34
N GLU A 363 8.61 -22.37 7.29
CA GLU A 363 8.11 -21.96 5.98
C GLU A 363 6.58 -22.01 5.93
N LEU A 364 5.96 -21.01 5.32
CA LEU A 364 4.52 -20.90 5.14
C LEU A 364 3.94 -22.09 4.36
N ASP A 365 4.61 -22.50 3.29
CA ASP A 365 4.12 -23.52 2.35
C ASP A 365 4.63 -24.93 2.65
N ASN A 366 5.77 -25.03 3.30
CA ASN A 366 6.40 -26.31 3.62
C ASN A 366 6.73 -26.33 5.11
N ARG A 367 5.71 -26.14 5.94
CA ARG A 367 5.85 -26.08 7.39
C ARG A 367 6.58 -27.28 7.95
N CYS A 368 7.78 -27.07 8.46
CA CYS A 368 8.65 -28.08 9.00
C CYS A 368 9.36 -27.56 10.25
N GLY A 369 9.16 -28.19 11.39
CA GLY A 369 9.81 -27.82 12.65
C GLY A 369 10.98 -28.74 12.97
N TYR A 370 12.01 -28.21 13.64
CA TYR A 370 13.13 -28.99 14.16
C TYR A 370 12.82 -29.44 15.59
N ASP A 371 12.71 -30.75 15.77
CA ASP A 371 12.54 -31.38 17.09
C ASP A 371 13.90 -31.47 17.79
N PHE A 372 14.08 -30.69 18.87
CA PHE A 372 15.36 -30.62 19.60
C PHE A 372 15.65 -31.90 20.40
N LEU A 373 14.64 -32.68 20.74
CA LEU A 373 14.81 -33.97 21.43
C LEU A 373 15.24 -35.06 20.46
N ASP A 374 14.52 -35.20 19.35
CA ASP A 374 14.81 -36.17 18.29
C ASP A 374 15.93 -35.71 17.34
N LYS A 375 16.38 -34.47 17.43
CA LYS A 375 17.44 -33.86 16.60
C LYS A 375 17.19 -33.97 15.09
N ARG A 376 15.94 -33.85 14.67
CA ARG A 376 15.54 -33.93 13.26
C ARG A 376 14.39 -33.00 12.90
N PHE A 377 14.30 -32.67 11.62
CA PHE A 377 13.13 -31.96 11.10
C PHE A 377 11.93 -32.91 10.98
N LYS A 378 10.77 -32.42 11.34
CA LYS A 378 9.51 -33.12 11.18
C LYS A 378 8.50 -32.23 10.48
N LYS A 379 7.83 -32.79 9.47
CA LYS A 379 6.79 -32.09 8.72
C LYS A 379 5.58 -31.80 9.61
N GLY A 380 5.16 -30.56 9.65
CA GLY A 380 3.93 -30.13 10.27
C GLY A 380 2.75 -30.15 9.30
N SER A 381 1.52 -30.11 9.81
CA SER A 381 0.34 -29.92 8.98
C SER A 381 0.29 -28.50 8.43
N ALA A 382 -0.23 -28.34 7.21
CA ALA A 382 -0.35 -27.04 6.53
C ALA A 382 -1.26 -26.06 7.27
N TRP A 383 -1.00 -24.77 7.05
CA TRP A 383 -1.90 -23.71 7.46
C TRP A 383 -3.17 -23.72 6.60
N THR A 384 -4.31 -23.50 7.22
CA THR A 384 -5.63 -23.55 6.55
C THR A 384 -6.45 -22.27 6.73
N LYS A 385 -5.95 -21.34 7.53
CA LYS A 385 -6.60 -20.05 7.81
C LYS A 385 -5.55 -18.95 7.67
N TYR A 386 -5.92 -17.87 6.97
CA TYR A 386 -5.14 -16.65 6.84
C TYR A 386 -5.99 -15.51 7.40
N ARG A 387 -5.45 -14.78 8.36
CA ARG A 387 -6.24 -13.88 9.20
C ARG A 387 -5.51 -12.55 9.39
N ARG A 388 -6.20 -11.46 9.13
CA ARG A 388 -5.71 -10.11 9.46
C ARG A 388 -6.26 -9.70 10.81
N PRO A 389 -5.40 -9.44 11.81
CA PRO A 389 -5.83 -8.91 13.10
C PRO A 389 -6.59 -7.59 12.93
N LYS A 390 -7.59 -7.34 13.80
CA LYS A 390 -8.38 -6.11 13.79
C LYS A 390 -7.73 -4.94 14.56
N TYR A 391 -6.56 -5.16 15.10
CA TYR A 391 -5.91 -4.25 16.03
C TYR A 391 -4.89 -3.31 15.38
N TYR A 392 -4.42 -3.63 14.16
CA TYR A 392 -3.38 -2.89 13.44
C TYR A 392 -3.41 -3.10 11.93
#